data_bc2496dfbeb3e551f6c70b757d217efd
#
_entry.id   bc2496dfbeb3e551f6c70b757d217efd
#
_cell.length_a   1.000
_cell.length_b   1.000
_cell.length_c   1.000
_cell.angle_alpha   90.00
_cell.angle_beta   90.00
_cell.angle_gamma   90.00
#
_symmetry.space_group_name_H-M   'P 1'
#
loop_
_entity.id
_entity.type
_entity.pdbx_description
1 polymer ?
#
loop_
_entity_poly.entity_id
_entity_poly.type
_entity_poly.pdbx_seq_one_letter_code
_entity_poly.pdbx_strand_id
1 'polypeptide(L)'
;MFLAIDRVSKFTHVAFLDANTKANGAAFLREVVEVFPYKIHTVLTDNGVAFTPNASTRWDLSRHVFDRVCDGHGIEHRLTKPYHPWTNGQAERMNRTVKDATTKAFHYPDLAALKTHVLAFVTAYNFAKHLKALRWRTPFQAVCDAWAKDPTIFKVNPHHLIPGPNT
;
A
#
# COMPACT_ATOMS: atom_id res chain seq x y z
N MET A 1 4.99 10.17 -3.31
CA MET A 1 3.98 9.35 -2.60
C MET A 1 4.15 7.90 -2.99
N PHE A 2 4.26 7.03 -1.99
CA PHE A 2 4.18 5.58 -2.15
C PHE A 2 2.77 5.11 -1.80
N LEU A 3 2.33 4.01 -2.41
CA LEU A 3 0.99 3.45 -2.21
C LEU A 3 1.06 1.93 -2.18
N ALA A 4 0.42 1.33 -1.18
CA ALA A 4 0.16 -0.10 -1.10
C ALA A 4 -1.35 -0.36 -1.05
N ILE A 5 -1.80 -1.39 -1.73
CA ILE A 5 -3.20 -1.83 -1.72
C ILE A 5 -3.27 -3.34 -1.59
N ASP A 6 -4.07 -3.83 -0.64
CA ASP A 6 -4.37 -5.26 -0.56
C ASP A 6 -5.28 -5.68 -1.72
N ARG A 7 -4.87 -6.72 -2.40
CA ARG A 7 -5.59 -7.23 -3.59
C ARG A 7 -6.97 -7.78 -3.26
N VAL A 8 -7.19 -8.25 -2.06
CA VAL A 8 -8.44 -8.87 -1.61
C VAL A 8 -9.37 -7.82 -1.02
N SER A 9 -9.00 -7.23 0.11
CA SER A 9 -9.81 -6.27 0.85
C SER A 9 -9.86 -4.88 0.23
N LYS A 10 -8.91 -4.54 -0.67
CA LYS A 10 -8.70 -3.18 -1.21
C LYS A 10 -8.26 -2.17 -0.13
N PHE A 11 -7.94 -2.64 1.08
CA PHE A 11 -7.39 -1.78 2.11
C PHE A 11 -6.10 -1.14 1.62
N THR A 12 -6.01 0.18 1.75
CA THR A 12 -4.97 0.99 1.10
C THR A 12 -4.18 1.75 2.15
N HIS A 13 -2.86 1.80 1.97
CA HIS A 13 -1.97 2.66 2.74
C HIS A 13 -1.15 3.55 1.81
N VAL A 14 -0.90 4.79 2.22
CA VAL A 14 -0.06 5.74 1.50
C VAL A 14 0.91 6.43 2.45
N ALA A 15 2.14 6.68 1.95
CA ALA A 15 3.13 7.48 2.63
C ALA A 15 3.75 8.51 1.68
N PHE A 16 4.13 9.66 2.25
CA PHE A 16 4.84 10.72 1.54
C PHE A 16 6.31 10.71 1.95
N LEU A 17 7.14 10.17 1.08
CA LEU A 17 8.59 10.16 1.24
C LEU A 17 9.23 11.10 0.21
N ASP A 18 10.38 11.66 0.55
CA ASP A 18 10.99 12.77 -0.20
C ASP A 18 11.41 12.39 -1.62
N ALA A 19 11.84 11.14 -1.81
CA ALA A 19 12.34 10.67 -3.10
C ALA A 19 11.96 9.21 -3.38
N ASN A 20 11.96 8.85 -4.67
CA ASN A 20 11.77 7.46 -5.10
C ASN A 20 13.13 6.72 -5.10
N THR A 21 13.58 6.35 -3.90
CA THR A 21 14.85 5.66 -3.67
C THR A 21 14.65 4.25 -3.13
N LYS A 22 15.70 3.41 -3.24
CA LYS A 22 15.74 2.07 -2.67
C LYS A 22 15.50 2.07 -1.15
N ALA A 23 16.10 3.04 -0.45
CA ALA A 23 15.94 3.20 1.00
C ALA A 23 14.49 3.54 1.38
N ASN A 24 13.88 4.46 0.63
CA ASN A 24 12.48 4.86 0.86
C ASN A 24 11.49 3.76 0.49
N GLY A 25 11.76 2.99 -0.57
CA GLY A 25 10.95 1.80 -0.88
C GLY A 25 10.97 0.77 0.26
N ALA A 26 12.16 0.50 0.81
CA ALA A 26 12.31 -0.40 1.95
C ALA A 26 11.68 0.15 3.25
N ALA A 27 11.81 1.45 3.51
CA ALA A 27 11.15 2.11 4.65
C ALA A 27 9.62 2.02 4.53
N PHE A 28 9.09 2.29 3.34
CA PHE A 28 7.66 2.16 3.07
C PHE A 28 7.16 0.72 3.29
N LEU A 29 7.91 -0.30 2.86
CA LEU A 29 7.52 -1.69 3.11
C LEU A 29 7.44 -2.01 4.60
N ARG A 30 8.39 -1.53 5.42
CA ARG A 30 8.34 -1.71 6.88
C ARG A 30 7.07 -1.08 7.47
N GLU A 31 6.74 0.14 7.06
CA GLU A 31 5.52 0.82 7.47
C GLU A 31 4.26 0.05 7.04
N VAL A 32 4.22 -0.46 5.81
CA VAL A 32 3.13 -1.33 5.32
C VAL A 32 2.99 -2.58 6.18
N VAL A 33 4.11 -3.25 6.51
CA VAL A 33 4.08 -4.43 7.39
C VAL A 33 3.53 -4.10 8.77
N GLU A 34 3.77 -2.91 9.31
CA GLU A 34 3.23 -2.50 10.61
C GLU A 34 1.74 -2.14 10.55
N VAL A 35 1.35 -1.37 9.53
CA VAL A 35 -0.02 -0.83 9.39
C VAL A 35 -1.05 -1.91 9.04
N PHE A 36 -0.69 -2.88 8.18
CA PHE A 36 -1.63 -3.95 7.84
C PHE A 36 -1.78 -4.92 9.02
N PRO A 37 -3.01 -5.26 9.46
CA PRO A 37 -3.24 -6.06 10.66
C PRO A 37 -2.95 -7.55 10.49
N TYR A 38 -2.61 -7.98 9.29
CA TYR A 38 -2.37 -9.38 8.93
C TYR A 38 -0.95 -9.61 8.40
N LYS A 39 -0.55 -10.87 8.36
CA LYS A 39 0.73 -11.28 7.77
C LYS A 39 0.67 -11.11 6.25
N ILE A 40 1.66 -10.41 5.71
CA ILE A 40 1.81 -10.24 4.26
C ILE A 40 2.66 -11.41 3.74
N HIS A 41 2.12 -12.19 2.83
CA HIS A 41 2.84 -13.33 2.24
C HIS A 41 3.58 -12.94 0.96
N THR A 42 2.99 -12.06 0.15
CA THR A 42 3.55 -11.67 -1.14
C THR A 42 3.34 -10.19 -1.36
N VAL A 43 4.38 -9.52 -1.83
CA VAL A 43 4.32 -8.13 -2.32
C VAL A 43 4.62 -8.13 -3.80
N LEU A 44 3.76 -7.48 -4.58
CA LEU A 44 3.94 -7.25 -6.00
C LEU A 44 4.29 -5.78 -6.24
N THR A 45 5.42 -5.52 -6.86
CA THR A 45 5.84 -4.15 -7.23
C THR A 45 6.04 -4.03 -8.73
N ASP A 46 6.09 -2.79 -9.22
CA ASP A 46 6.61 -2.51 -10.54
C ASP A 46 8.15 -2.66 -10.58
N ASN A 47 8.74 -2.43 -11.75
CA ASN A 47 10.20 -2.49 -11.95
C ASN A 47 10.87 -1.14 -11.64
N GLY A 48 10.27 -0.31 -10.81
CA GLY A 48 10.80 1.00 -10.41
C GLY A 48 12.08 0.87 -9.58
N VAL A 49 12.91 1.92 -9.63
CA VAL A 49 14.23 1.97 -8.94
C VAL A 49 14.14 1.77 -7.42
N ALA A 50 13.00 2.04 -6.82
CA ALA A 50 12.76 1.80 -5.40
C ALA A 50 12.69 0.31 -5.04
N PHE A 51 12.39 -0.56 -6.01
CA PHE A 51 12.08 -1.96 -5.79
C PHE A 51 13.05 -2.92 -6.50
N THR A 52 13.81 -2.44 -7.49
CA THR A 52 14.71 -3.27 -8.29
C THR A 52 16.13 -2.72 -8.32
N PRO A 53 17.17 -3.57 -8.46
CA PRO A 53 18.52 -3.13 -8.77
C PRO A 53 18.54 -2.43 -10.13
N ASN A 54 19.32 -1.35 -10.26
CA ASN A 54 19.60 -0.76 -11.56
C ASN A 54 20.36 -1.76 -12.43
N ALA A 55 20.05 -1.81 -13.73
CA ALA A 55 20.74 -2.69 -14.67
C ALA A 55 22.27 -2.50 -14.69
N SER A 56 22.76 -1.29 -14.36
CA SER A 56 24.17 -0.94 -14.27
C SER A 56 24.89 -1.50 -13.03
N THR A 57 24.17 -1.93 -12.00
CA THR A 57 24.72 -2.48 -10.75
C THR A 57 24.62 -4.01 -10.67
N ARG A 58 24.52 -4.68 -11.80
CA ARG A 58 24.39 -6.14 -11.90
C ARG A 58 25.56 -6.93 -11.27
N TRP A 59 26.67 -6.26 -11.00
CA TRP A 59 27.86 -6.81 -10.33
C TRP A 59 27.85 -6.61 -8.82
N ASP A 60 26.91 -5.84 -8.28
CA ASP A 60 26.73 -5.70 -6.83
C ASP A 60 26.03 -6.97 -6.31
N LEU A 61 26.82 -7.87 -5.74
CA LEU A 61 26.37 -9.10 -5.07
C LEU A 61 25.53 -8.81 -3.82
N SER A 62 25.39 -7.53 -3.44
CA SER A 62 24.52 -7.13 -2.33
C SER A 62 23.05 -7.21 -2.77
N ARG A 63 22.29 -8.07 -2.09
CA ARG A 63 20.85 -8.19 -2.30
C ARG A 63 20.17 -6.84 -2.09
N HIS A 64 19.20 -6.50 -2.95
CA HIS A 64 18.50 -5.23 -2.90
C HIS A 64 17.89 -4.97 -1.51
N VAL A 65 17.97 -3.73 -1.01
CA VAL A 65 17.48 -3.38 0.34
C VAL A 65 16.03 -3.75 0.56
N PHE A 66 15.18 -3.58 -0.47
CA PHE A 66 13.77 -3.98 -0.44
C PHE A 66 13.62 -5.50 -0.24
N ASP A 67 14.40 -6.31 -0.97
CA ASP A 67 14.36 -7.77 -0.85
C ASP A 67 14.83 -8.24 0.54
N ARG A 68 15.84 -7.57 1.13
CA ARG A 68 16.27 -7.87 2.51
C ARG A 68 15.16 -7.64 3.53
N VAL A 69 14.33 -6.61 3.33
CA VAL A 69 13.16 -6.37 4.20
C VAL A 69 12.11 -7.46 3.98
N CYS A 70 11.85 -7.84 2.73
CA CYS A 70 10.96 -8.95 2.42
C CYS A 70 11.39 -10.24 3.11
N ASP A 71 12.68 -10.59 3.01
CA ASP A 71 13.24 -11.80 3.64
C ASP A 71 13.12 -11.77 5.16
N GLY A 72 13.44 -10.62 5.79
CA GLY A 72 13.33 -10.44 7.23
C GLY A 72 11.91 -10.65 7.78
N HIS A 73 10.89 -10.49 6.93
CA HIS A 73 9.48 -10.70 7.26
C HIS A 73 8.87 -11.95 6.63
N GLY A 74 9.66 -12.77 5.92
CA GLY A 74 9.16 -13.96 5.21
C GLY A 74 8.19 -13.63 4.08
N ILE A 75 8.39 -12.48 3.41
CA ILE A 75 7.54 -11.98 2.32
C ILE A 75 8.17 -12.36 0.98
N GLU A 76 7.39 -12.97 0.10
CA GLU A 76 7.79 -13.19 -1.27
C GLU A 76 7.66 -11.88 -2.07
N HIS A 77 8.78 -11.40 -2.64
CA HIS A 77 8.77 -10.25 -3.54
C HIS A 77 8.60 -10.71 -4.99
N ARG A 78 7.57 -10.22 -5.65
CA ARG A 78 7.29 -10.45 -7.07
C ARG A 78 7.33 -9.13 -7.83
N LEU A 79 7.96 -9.15 -9.00
CA LEU A 79 7.95 -8.04 -9.94
C LEU A 79 6.85 -8.23 -10.99
N THR A 80 6.27 -7.12 -11.45
CA THR A 80 5.38 -7.16 -12.59
C THR A 80 6.15 -7.59 -13.84
N LYS A 81 5.54 -8.45 -14.64
CA LYS A 81 6.16 -8.86 -15.92
C LYS A 81 6.19 -7.67 -16.87
N PRO A 82 7.32 -7.41 -17.54
CA PRO A 82 7.36 -6.43 -18.63
C PRO A 82 6.25 -6.71 -19.65
N TYR A 83 5.63 -5.67 -20.16
CA TYR A 83 4.53 -5.74 -21.15
C TYR A 83 3.23 -6.40 -20.66
N HIS A 84 3.06 -6.61 -19.33
CA HIS A 84 1.81 -7.12 -18.74
C HIS A 84 1.21 -6.09 -17.76
N PRO A 85 0.68 -4.96 -18.22
CA PRO A 85 0.22 -3.85 -17.37
C PRO A 85 -0.90 -4.25 -16.40
N TRP A 86 -1.70 -5.27 -16.72
CA TRP A 86 -2.77 -5.72 -15.84
C TRP A 86 -2.29 -6.34 -14.52
N THR A 87 -1.00 -6.70 -14.39
CA THR A 87 -0.45 -7.27 -13.16
C THR A 87 -0.38 -6.25 -12.03
N ASN A 88 -0.19 -4.94 -12.34
CA ASN A 88 -0.18 -3.83 -11.37
C ASN A 88 -1.46 -2.98 -11.40
N GLY A 89 -2.46 -3.39 -12.16
CA GLY A 89 -3.65 -2.58 -12.46
C GLY A 89 -4.45 -2.12 -11.24
N GLN A 90 -4.32 -2.78 -10.07
CA GLN A 90 -5.01 -2.32 -8.86
C GLN A 90 -4.31 -1.11 -8.24
N ALA A 91 -2.98 -1.13 -8.11
CA ALA A 91 -2.21 -0.01 -7.59
C ALA A 91 -2.31 1.21 -8.52
N GLU A 92 -2.23 0.99 -9.84
CA GLU A 92 -2.41 2.05 -10.85
C GLU A 92 -3.82 2.67 -10.77
N ARG A 93 -4.86 1.84 -10.64
CA ARG A 93 -6.23 2.32 -10.48
C ARG A 93 -6.40 3.11 -9.19
N MET A 94 -5.82 2.64 -8.09
CA MET A 94 -5.90 3.35 -6.82
C MET A 94 -5.13 4.67 -6.86
N ASN A 95 -3.94 4.71 -7.46
CA ASN A 95 -3.21 5.95 -7.71
C ASN A 95 -4.05 6.95 -8.54
N ARG A 96 -4.74 6.49 -9.58
CA ARG A 96 -5.67 7.32 -10.36
C ARG A 96 -6.81 7.82 -9.49
N THR A 97 -7.44 6.95 -8.70
CA THR A 97 -8.55 7.30 -7.80
C THR A 97 -8.14 8.37 -6.79
N VAL A 98 -6.94 8.26 -6.20
CA VAL A 98 -6.41 9.29 -5.30
C VAL A 98 -6.20 10.62 -6.04
N LYS A 99 -5.55 10.60 -7.21
CA LYS A 99 -5.32 11.81 -8.01
C LYS A 99 -6.61 12.46 -8.46
N ASP A 100 -7.60 11.70 -8.89
CA ASP A 100 -8.89 12.21 -9.34
C ASP A 100 -9.66 12.89 -8.19
N ALA A 101 -9.55 12.35 -6.98
CA ALA A 101 -10.20 12.90 -5.79
C ALA A 101 -9.42 14.05 -5.14
N THR A 102 -8.17 14.29 -5.51
CA THR A 102 -7.29 15.29 -4.89
C THR A 102 -6.71 16.24 -5.92
N THR A 103 -5.53 15.95 -6.46
CA THR A 103 -4.73 16.87 -7.31
C THR A 103 -5.41 17.29 -8.60
N LYS A 104 -6.38 16.52 -9.11
CA LYS A 104 -7.14 16.90 -10.29
C LYS A 104 -8.41 17.70 -9.97
N ALA A 105 -8.94 17.54 -8.74
CA ALA A 105 -10.18 18.19 -8.34
C ALA A 105 -9.96 19.50 -7.58
N PHE A 106 -8.79 19.66 -6.94
CA PHE A 106 -8.52 20.78 -6.04
C PHE A 106 -7.14 21.39 -6.28
N HIS A 107 -7.04 22.70 -6.04
CA HIS A 107 -5.78 23.42 -5.90
C HIS A 107 -5.41 23.52 -4.42
N TYR A 108 -4.14 23.36 -4.10
CA TYR A 108 -3.64 23.37 -2.73
C TYR A 108 -2.66 24.53 -2.54
N PRO A 109 -2.74 25.25 -1.41
CA PRO A 109 -1.81 26.35 -1.11
C PRO A 109 -0.38 25.83 -0.91
N ASP A 110 -0.23 24.60 -0.40
CA ASP A 110 1.07 24.00 -0.12
C ASP A 110 1.00 22.47 -0.12
N LEU A 111 2.16 21.83 0.02
CA LEU A 111 2.30 20.39 0.05
C LEU A 111 1.67 19.77 1.32
N ALA A 112 1.64 20.49 2.45
CA ALA A 112 1.08 20.00 3.70
C ALA A 112 -0.45 19.84 3.57
N ALA A 113 -1.13 20.83 2.99
CA ALA A 113 -2.57 20.75 2.69
C ALA A 113 -2.90 19.57 1.75
N LEU A 114 -2.10 19.36 0.70
CA LEU A 114 -2.25 18.20 -0.18
C LEU A 114 -2.08 16.88 0.58
N LYS A 115 -1.02 16.74 1.38
CA LYS A 115 -0.77 15.52 2.18
C LYS A 115 -1.94 15.23 3.11
N THR A 116 -2.42 16.23 3.84
CA THR A 116 -3.57 16.11 4.75
C THR A 116 -4.82 15.62 4.01
N HIS A 117 -5.13 16.21 2.86
CA HIS A 117 -6.30 15.80 2.08
C HIS A 117 -6.16 14.37 1.53
N VAL A 118 -5.00 13.99 1.00
CA VAL A 118 -4.77 12.60 0.53
C VAL A 118 -4.95 11.60 1.67
N LEU A 119 -4.40 11.87 2.85
CA LEU A 119 -4.54 10.97 4.00
C LEU A 119 -5.98 10.87 4.46
N ALA A 120 -6.71 11.99 4.54
CA ALA A 120 -8.14 12.01 4.85
C ALA A 120 -8.96 11.22 3.82
N PHE A 121 -8.66 11.39 2.52
CA PHE A 121 -9.31 10.64 1.45
C PHE A 121 -9.07 9.13 1.59
N VAL A 122 -7.82 8.69 1.83
CA VAL A 122 -7.49 7.26 1.99
C VAL A 122 -8.17 6.68 3.23
N THR A 123 -8.24 7.44 4.32
CA THR A 123 -9.00 7.04 5.51
C THR A 123 -10.47 6.85 5.18
N ALA A 124 -11.10 7.83 4.56
CA ALA A 124 -12.51 7.72 4.13
C ALA A 124 -12.72 6.56 3.13
N TYR A 125 -11.77 6.34 2.21
CA TYR A 125 -11.81 5.20 1.30
C TYR A 125 -11.81 3.87 2.04
N ASN A 126 -10.96 3.71 3.04
CA ASN A 126 -10.83 2.47 3.80
C ASN A 126 -12.05 2.20 4.70
N PHE A 127 -12.57 3.22 5.36
CA PHE A 127 -13.55 3.05 6.45
C PHE A 127 -14.98 3.41 6.07
N ALA A 128 -15.18 4.24 5.04
CA ALA A 128 -16.51 4.75 4.69
C ALA A 128 -16.96 4.42 3.26
N LYS A 129 -16.02 4.23 2.30
CA LYS A 129 -16.39 4.00 0.90
C LYS A 129 -16.79 2.56 0.64
N HIS A 130 -18.05 2.34 0.29
CA HIS A 130 -18.58 1.05 -0.14
C HIS A 130 -18.16 0.73 -1.59
N LEU A 131 -17.60 -0.45 -1.83
CA LEU A 131 -17.06 -0.86 -3.12
C LEU A 131 -17.92 -2.00 -3.71
N LYS A 132 -18.37 -1.82 -4.97
CA LYS A 132 -19.10 -2.89 -5.70
C LYS A 132 -18.29 -4.18 -5.77
N ALA A 133 -16.94 -4.08 -5.96
CA ALA A 133 -16.05 -5.22 -5.99
C ALA A 133 -15.99 -6.00 -4.67
N LEU A 134 -16.38 -5.40 -3.56
CA LEU A 134 -16.48 -6.00 -2.23
C LEU A 134 -17.93 -6.28 -1.82
N ARG A 135 -18.84 -6.41 -2.79
CA ARG A 135 -20.28 -6.61 -2.52
C ARG A 135 -20.86 -5.51 -1.63
N TRP A 136 -20.52 -4.25 -1.95
CA TRP A 136 -20.95 -3.05 -1.22
C TRP A 136 -20.47 -2.98 0.24
N ARG A 137 -19.32 -3.60 0.54
CA ARG A 137 -18.61 -3.43 1.81
C ARG A 137 -17.50 -2.40 1.67
N THR A 138 -17.08 -1.83 2.80
CA THR A 138 -15.85 -1.02 2.84
C THR A 138 -14.61 -1.92 2.85
N PRO A 139 -13.44 -1.44 2.44
CA PRO A 139 -12.18 -2.18 2.60
C PRO A 139 -11.96 -2.69 4.03
N PHE A 140 -12.24 -1.87 5.03
CA PHE A 140 -12.11 -2.25 6.43
C PHE A 140 -13.08 -3.38 6.84
N GLN A 141 -14.34 -3.31 6.41
CA GLN A 141 -15.29 -4.40 6.65
C GLN A 141 -14.82 -5.72 6.03
N ALA A 142 -14.22 -5.67 4.84
CA ALA A 142 -13.66 -6.87 4.21
C ALA A 142 -12.46 -7.45 5.00
N VAL A 143 -11.65 -6.60 5.66
CA VAL A 143 -10.60 -7.03 6.59
C VAL A 143 -11.22 -7.70 7.83
N CYS A 144 -12.26 -7.12 8.42
CA CYS A 144 -12.96 -7.71 9.57
C CYS A 144 -13.62 -9.05 9.22
N ASP A 145 -14.20 -9.18 8.03
CA ASP A 145 -14.74 -10.46 7.56
C ASP A 145 -13.66 -11.55 7.39
N ALA A 146 -12.47 -11.16 6.93
CA ALA A 146 -11.35 -12.09 6.83
C ALA A 146 -10.88 -12.52 8.23
N TRP A 147 -10.81 -11.60 9.19
CA TRP A 147 -10.54 -11.91 10.60
C TRP A 147 -11.56 -12.92 11.18
N ALA A 148 -12.84 -12.70 10.93
CA ALA A 148 -13.89 -13.59 11.44
C ALA A 148 -13.79 -15.02 10.86
N LYS A 149 -13.21 -15.16 9.66
CA LYS A 149 -13.00 -16.48 9.02
C LYS A 149 -11.75 -17.17 9.54
N ASP A 150 -10.65 -16.47 9.66
CA ASP A 150 -9.37 -17.00 10.08
C ASP A 150 -8.53 -15.94 10.82
N PRO A 151 -8.66 -15.87 12.16
CA PRO A 151 -7.85 -14.96 12.97
C PRO A 151 -6.35 -15.28 12.97
N THR A 152 -5.94 -16.50 12.58
CA THR A 152 -4.54 -16.96 12.73
C THR A 152 -3.58 -16.27 11.74
N ILE A 153 -4.11 -15.74 10.64
CA ILE A 153 -3.32 -14.97 9.66
C ILE A 153 -3.09 -13.53 10.09
N PHE A 154 -3.74 -13.08 11.16
CA PHE A 154 -3.64 -11.71 11.66
C PHE A 154 -2.60 -11.59 12.77
N LYS A 155 -1.99 -10.40 12.87
CA LYS A 155 -1.06 -10.02 13.93
C LYS A 155 -1.80 -9.39 15.12
N VAL A 156 -2.86 -8.64 14.79
CA VAL A 156 -3.69 -7.93 15.75
C VAL A 156 -5.15 -8.02 15.34
N ASN A 157 -6.06 -7.88 16.29
CA ASN A 157 -7.48 -7.78 16.00
C ASN A 157 -7.77 -6.48 15.23
N PRO A 158 -8.31 -6.53 14.00
CA PRO A 158 -8.55 -5.34 13.18
C PRO A 158 -9.56 -4.36 13.82
N HIS A 159 -10.42 -4.81 14.71
CA HIS A 159 -11.35 -3.92 15.42
C HIS A 159 -10.63 -2.88 16.29
N HIS A 160 -9.36 -3.11 16.67
CA HIS A 160 -8.54 -2.12 17.37
C HIS A 160 -8.01 -1.01 16.45
N LEU A 161 -8.16 -1.15 15.11
CA LEU A 161 -7.76 -0.14 14.14
C LEU A 161 -8.87 0.88 13.81
N ILE A 162 -10.03 0.77 14.42
CA ILE A 162 -11.11 1.75 14.22
C ILE A 162 -10.59 3.10 14.72
N PRO A 163 -10.56 4.15 13.86
CA PRO A 163 -10.23 5.48 14.31
C PRO A 163 -11.22 5.86 15.42
N GLY A 164 -10.71 6.06 16.63
CA GLY A 164 -11.54 6.54 17.72
C GLY A 164 -12.20 7.88 17.34
N PRO A 165 -13.31 8.27 17.99
CA PRO A 165 -13.77 9.63 17.90
C PRO A 165 -12.59 10.52 18.31
N ASN A 166 -12.24 11.48 17.46
CA ASN A 166 -11.08 12.37 17.63
C ASN A 166 -10.94 12.80 19.10
N THR A 167 -9.96 12.27 19.75
CA THR A 167 -9.44 12.82 21.03
C THR A 167 -8.37 13.84 20.71
#